data_a0c14bfb959a945c8aebcd587a3beabd
#
_entry.id   a0c14bfb959a945c8aebcd587a3beabd
#
_cell.length_a   1.000
_cell.length_b   1.000
_cell.length_c   1.000
_cell.angle_alpha   90.00
_cell.angle_beta   90.00
_cell.angle_gamma   90.00
#
_symmetry.space_group_name_H-M   'P 1'
#
loop_
_entity.id
_entity.type
_entity.pdbx_description
1 polymer ?
#
loop_
_entity_poly.entity_id
_entity_poly.type
_entity_poly.pdbx_seq_one_letter_code
_entity_poly.pdbx_strand_id
1 'polypeptide(L)'
;MFAFFKQTKKEPKDLKGVLNKVKGLSEKVEKILEEIEKMKKEQRFSVQKVGMVRFNPFSEVGGDQSFSIALLNENDDGVVVTSLYTRQENRVYGKPIKNGQSEYSLSEEEKKAIEKAKN
;
A
#
# COMPACT_ATOMS: atom_id res chain seq x y z
N MET A 1 10.70 17.12 14.92
CA MET A 1 9.97 18.31 14.46
C MET A 1 9.99 19.45 15.48
N PHE A 2 9.80 19.17 16.77
CA PHE A 2 9.85 20.20 17.82
C PHE A 2 11.23 20.86 17.96
N ALA A 3 12.32 20.12 17.74
CA ALA A 3 13.67 20.67 17.77
C ALA A 3 13.91 21.73 16.67
N PHE A 4 13.24 21.59 15.53
CA PHE A 4 13.31 22.54 14.44
C PHE A 4 12.73 23.90 14.85
N PHE A 5 11.58 23.93 15.50
CA PHE A 5 10.96 25.17 15.97
C PHE A 5 11.73 25.84 17.09
N LYS A 6 12.38 25.08 17.98
CA LYS A 6 13.24 25.65 19.02
C LYS A 6 14.45 26.36 18.44
N GLN A 7 15.02 25.85 17.35
CA GLN A 7 16.16 26.46 16.68
C GLN A 7 15.80 27.77 16.00
N THR A 8 14.55 27.98 15.63
CA THR A 8 14.10 29.21 14.96
C THR A 8 13.86 30.37 15.92
N LYS A 9 13.92 30.15 17.24
CA LYS A 9 13.73 31.22 18.26
C LYS A 9 14.87 32.23 18.33
N LYS A 10 16.08 31.88 17.85
CA LYS A 10 17.21 32.83 17.77
C LYS A 10 17.13 33.53 16.43
N GLU A 11 16.70 34.80 16.46
CA GLU A 11 16.69 35.62 15.27
C GLU A 11 18.07 36.15 14.97
N PRO A 12 18.57 36.03 13.72
CA PRO A 12 19.84 36.61 13.33
C PRO A 12 19.71 38.14 13.32
N LYS A 13 20.75 38.84 13.83
CA LYS A 13 20.75 40.28 13.98
C LYS A 13 21.25 41.05 12.74
N ASP A 14 21.85 40.33 11.79
CA ASP A 14 22.42 40.94 10.59
C ASP A 14 22.08 40.15 9.32
N LEU A 15 22.36 40.77 8.18
CA LEU A 15 22.12 40.15 6.87
C LEU A 15 22.92 38.86 6.69
N LYS A 16 24.18 38.84 7.14
CA LYS A 16 25.04 37.67 7.02
C LYS A 16 24.48 36.50 7.83
N GLY A 17 23.98 36.77 9.04
CA GLY A 17 23.32 35.77 9.86
C GLY A 17 22.06 35.25 9.22
N VAL A 18 21.26 36.12 8.59
CA VAL A 18 20.05 35.71 7.84
C VAL A 18 20.42 34.82 6.66
N LEU A 19 21.42 35.18 5.88
CA LEU A 19 21.87 34.38 4.73
C LEU A 19 22.37 33.01 5.15
N ASN A 20 23.13 32.94 6.25
CA ASN A 20 23.60 31.67 6.80
C ASN A 20 22.45 30.79 7.25
N LYS A 21 21.43 31.40 7.85
CA LYS A 21 20.25 30.66 8.29
C LYS A 21 19.42 30.13 7.09
N VAL A 22 19.27 30.96 6.06
CA VAL A 22 18.59 30.55 4.83
C VAL A 22 19.33 29.39 4.17
N LYS A 23 20.65 29.46 4.11
CA LYS A 23 21.48 28.40 3.55
C LYS A 23 21.32 27.10 4.33
N GLY A 24 21.33 27.16 5.66
CA GLY A 24 21.12 26.01 6.52
C GLY A 24 19.73 25.39 6.33
N LEU A 25 18.70 26.23 6.17
CA LEU A 25 17.34 25.78 5.89
C LEU A 25 17.24 25.13 4.52
N SER A 26 17.89 25.69 3.50
CA SER A 26 17.92 25.11 2.16
C SER A 26 18.53 23.72 2.16
N GLU A 27 19.63 23.53 2.89
CA GLU A 27 20.26 22.22 3.02
C GLU A 27 19.34 21.20 3.71
N LYS A 28 18.60 21.63 4.74
CA LYS A 28 17.63 20.77 5.41
C LYS A 28 16.48 20.39 4.49
N VAL A 29 15.99 21.35 3.70
CA VAL A 29 14.92 21.09 2.72
C VAL A 29 15.37 20.07 1.69
N GLU A 30 16.59 20.21 1.17
CA GLU A 30 17.15 19.24 0.22
C GLU A 30 17.22 17.83 0.80
N LYS A 31 17.65 17.70 2.05
CA LYS A 31 17.69 16.40 2.73
C LYS A 31 16.29 15.81 2.90
N ILE A 32 15.33 16.65 3.26
CA ILE A 32 13.93 16.21 3.41
C ILE A 32 13.38 15.74 2.07
N LEU A 33 13.66 16.46 0.99
CA LEU A 33 13.22 16.06 -0.35
C LEU A 33 13.83 14.72 -0.78
N GLU A 34 15.11 14.50 -0.48
CA GLU A 34 15.77 13.21 -0.74
C GLU A 34 15.10 12.07 0.03
N GLU A 35 14.78 12.30 1.32
CA GLU A 35 14.08 11.33 2.15
C GLU A 35 12.69 11.02 1.59
N ILE A 36 11.96 12.04 1.13
CA ILE A 36 10.63 11.86 0.53
C ILE A 36 10.72 11.01 -0.73
N GLU A 37 11.71 11.28 -1.60
CA GLU A 37 11.91 10.48 -2.81
C GLU A 37 12.22 9.01 -2.48
N LYS A 38 13.06 8.79 -1.49
CA LYS A 38 13.38 7.45 -1.01
C LYS A 38 12.15 6.73 -0.47
N MET A 39 11.36 7.42 0.37
CA MET A 39 10.13 6.88 0.93
C MET A 39 9.11 6.55 -0.15
N LYS A 40 8.98 7.39 -1.17
CA LYS A 40 8.08 7.14 -2.30
C LYS A 40 8.46 5.88 -3.06
N LYS A 41 9.76 5.68 -3.30
CA LYS A 41 10.25 4.48 -3.98
C LYS A 41 9.98 3.21 -3.18
N GLU A 42 10.23 3.26 -1.88
CA GLU A 42 9.97 2.14 -0.98
C GLU A 42 8.47 1.84 -0.88
N GLN A 43 7.66 2.88 -0.83
CA GLN A 43 6.21 2.76 -0.72
C GLN A 43 5.57 2.04 -1.90
N ARG A 44 6.15 2.17 -3.10
CA ARG A 44 5.63 1.51 -4.30
C ARG A 44 5.54 -0.01 -4.17
N PHE A 45 6.42 -0.60 -3.37
CA PHE A 45 6.46 -2.03 -3.14
C PHE A 45 5.60 -2.49 -1.96
N SER A 46 5.05 -1.55 -1.19
CA SER A 46 4.17 -1.87 -0.07
C SER A 46 2.78 -2.22 -0.56
N VAL A 47 2.11 -3.11 0.16
CA VAL A 47 0.70 -3.40 -0.12
C VAL A 47 -0.12 -2.15 0.20
N GLN A 48 -0.82 -1.64 -0.81
CA GLN A 48 -1.61 -0.42 -0.70
C GLN A 48 -3.06 -0.62 -1.11
N LYS A 49 -3.31 -1.64 -1.91
CA LYS A 49 -4.61 -1.89 -2.53
C LYS A 49 -5.14 -3.20 -2.00
N VAL A 50 -6.32 -3.14 -1.42
CA VAL A 50 -6.98 -4.32 -0.84
C VAL A 50 -8.40 -4.41 -1.38
N GLY A 51 -8.75 -5.57 -1.91
CA GLY A 51 -10.11 -5.84 -2.35
C GLY A 51 -10.53 -7.20 -1.84
N MET A 52 -11.74 -7.30 -1.32
CA MET A 52 -12.29 -8.57 -0.81
C MET A 52 -13.68 -8.79 -1.34
N VAL A 53 -13.96 -10.04 -1.71
CA VAL A 53 -15.29 -10.53 -2.10
C VAL A 53 -15.61 -11.74 -1.24
N ARG A 54 -16.73 -11.70 -0.55
CA ARG A 54 -17.26 -12.86 0.16
C ARG A 54 -18.34 -13.49 -0.68
N PHE A 55 -18.44 -14.82 -0.67
CA PHE A 55 -19.38 -15.52 -1.51
C PHE A 55 -19.71 -16.90 -0.95
N ASN A 56 -20.77 -17.52 -1.52
CA ASN A 56 -21.19 -18.86 -1.18
C ASN A 56 -21.25 -19.67 -2.47
N PRO A 57 -20.17 -20.42 -2.81
CA PRO A 57 -20.07 -21.08 -4.11
C PRO A 57 -21.07 -22.22 -4.32
N PHE A 58 -21.58 -22.77 -3.23
CA PHE A 58 -22.44 -23.96 -3.28
C PHE A 58 -23.83 -23.69 -2.78
N SER A 59 -24.18 -22.44 -2.53
CA SER A 59 -25.51 -22.04 -2.02
C SER A 59 -25.93 -22.81 -0.75
N GLU A 60 -24.94 -23.16 0.07
CA GLU A 60 -25.16 -23.87 1.33
C GLU A 60 -25.77 -22.98 2.40
N VAL A 61 -26.49 -23.57 3.32
CA VAL A 61 -27.01 -22.86 4.49
C VAL A 61 -25.84 -22.48 5.41
N GLY A 62 -25.83 -21.25 5.88
CA GLY A 62 -24.80 -20.77 6.79
C GLY A 62 -24.10 -19.50 6.34
N GLY A 63 -24.48 -18.94 5.19
CA GLY A 63 -24.00 -17.67 4.70
C GLY A 63 -22.71 -17.73 3.88
N ASP A 64 -22.17 -16.56 3.57
CA ASP A 64 -21.01 -16.38 2.70
C ASP A 64 -19.72 -16.50 3.51
N GLN A 65 -19.23 -17.73 3.66
CA GLN A 65 -18.01 -18.02 4.43
C GLN A 65 -16.77 -18.12 3.54
N SER A 66 -16.95 -18.32 2.24
CA SER A 66 -15.84 -18.28 1.29
C SER A 66 -15.50 -16.85 0.93
N PHE A 67 -14.26 -16.62 0.59
CA PHE A 67 -13.82 -15.28 0.20
C PHE A 67 -12.63 -15.32 -0.76
N SER A 68 -12.48 -14.25 -1.53
CA SER A 68 -11.26 -13.97 -2.26
C SER A 68 -10.77 -12.58 -1.85
N ILE A 69 -9.49 -12.45 -1.55
CA ILE A 69 -8.88 -11.18 -1.19
C ILE A 69 -7.68 -10.93 -2.08
N ALA A 70 -7.60 -9.74 -2.64
CA ALA A 70 -6.46 -9.28 -3.41
C ALA A 70 -5.67 -8.25 -2.60
N LEU A 71 -4.36 -8.45 -2.54
CA LEU A 71 -3.42 -7.57 -1.85
C LEU A 71 -2.38 -7.15 -2.87
N LEU A 72 -2.41 -5.88 -3.29
CA LEU A 72 -1.57 -5.39 -4.38
C LEU A 72 -0.81 -4.14 -3.94
N ASN A 73 0.36 -3.96 -4.54
CA ASN A 73 1.12 -2.73 -4.40
C ASN A 73 0.71 -1.69 -5.47
N GLU A 74 1.42 -0.58 -5.56
CA GLU A 74 1.14 0.48 -6.52
C GLU A 74 1.18 -0.03 -7.97
N ASN A 75 2.03 -1.00 -8.27
CA ASN A 75 2.21 -1.55 -9.61
C ASN A 75 1.21 -2.67 -9.95
N ASP A 76 0.25 -2.92 -9.08
CA ASP A 76 -0.70 -4.03 -9.19
C ASP A 76 0.00 -5.40 -9.12
N ASP A 77 1.11 -5.47 -8.40
CA ASP A 77 1.79 -6.71 -8.07
C ASP A 77 1.39 -7.14 -6.66
N GLY A 78 1.24 -8.42 -6.46
CA GLY A 78 0.93 -8.96 -5.14
C GLY A 78 0.36 -10.37 -5.22
N VAL A 79 -0.68 -10.61 -4.47
CA VAL A 79 -1.30 -11.93 -4.40
C VAL A 79 -2.82 -11.83 -4.35
N VAL A 80 -3.48 -12.84 -4.85
CA VAL A 80 -4.89 -13.08 -4.55
C VAL A 80 -4.99 -14.40 -3.79
N VAL A 81 -5.72 -14.38 -2.69
CA VAL A 81 -5.92 -15.56 -1.85
C VAL A 81 -7.41 -15.85 -1.81
N THR A 82 -7.76 -17.11 -2.08
CA THR A 82 -9.14 -17.58 -2.03
C THR A 82 -9.26 -18.69 -1.01
N SER A 83 -10.22 -18.55 -0.12
CA SER A 83 -10.61 -19.60 0.81
C SER A 83 -11.99 -20.12 0.41
N LEU A 84 -12.06 -21.39 0.07
CA LEU A 84 -13.30 -22.09 -0.22
C LEU A 84 -13.70 -22.88 1.00
N TYR A 85 -14.80 -22.49 1.61
CA TYR A 85 -15.33 -23.15 2.79
C TYR A 85 -16.56 -23.97 2.44
N THR A 86 -16.50 -25.25 2.77
CA THR A 86 -17.65 -26.16 2.67
C THR A 86 -17.81 -26.90 3.98
N ARG A 87 -18.92 -27.59 4.17
CA ARG A 87 -19.15 -28.39 5.37
C ARG A 87 -18.15 -29.55 5.49
N GLN A 88 -17.59 -29.98 4.38
CA GLN A 88 -16.74 -31.17 4.32
C GLN A 88 -15.26 -30.84 4.33
N GLU A 89 -14.87 -29.68 3.78
CA GLU A 89 -13.48 -29.30 3.71
C GLU A 89 -13.32 -27.79 3.56
N ASN A 90 -12.11 -27.35 3.82
CA ASN A 90 -11.70 -25.96 3.62
C ASN A 90 -10.43 -25.97 2.77
N ARG A 91 -10.46 -25.24 1.65
CA ARG A 91 -9.32 -25.15 0.74
C ARG A 91 -8.91 -23.69 0.59
N VAL A 92 -7.62 -23.45 0.61
CA VAL A 92 -7.04 -22.13 0.43
C VAL A 92 -6.08 -22.16 -0.76
N TYR A 93 -6.24 -21.20 -1.66
CA TYR A 93 -5.39 -21.01 -2.84
C TYR A 93 -4.76 -19.65 -2.80
N GLY A 94 -3.46 -19.58 -3.05
CA GLY A 94 -2.76 -18.34 -3.23
C GLY A 94 -2.22 -18.27 -4.67
N LYS A 95 -2.48 -17.16 -5.35
CA LYS A 95 -2.03 -16.97 -6.73
C LYS A 95 -1.26 -15.65 -6.82
N PRO A 96 -0.01 -15.68 -7.34
CA PRO A 96 0.74 -14.45 -7.57
C PRO A 96 0.07 -13.60 -8.64
N ILE A 97 0.11 -12.29 -8.44
CA ILE A 97 -0.39 -11.31 -9.40
C ILE A 97 0.75 -10.39 -9.80
N LYS A 98 0.91 -10.18 -11.09
CA LYS A 98 1.90 -9.26 -11.64
C LYS A 98 1.24 -8.38 -12.68
N ASN A 99 1.36 -7.06 -12.51
CA ASN A 99 0.69 -6.07 -13.36
C ASN A 99 -0.82 -6.32 -13.49
N GLY A 100 -1.43 -6.75 -12.40
CA GLY A 100 -2.87 -7.04 -12.36
C GLY A 100 -3.28 -8.35 -13.03
N GLN A 101 -2.32 -9.17 -13.43
CA GLN A 101 -2.56 -10.40 -14.18
C GLN A 101 -1.98 -11.61 -13.46
N SER A 102 -2.49 -12.79 -13.77
CA SER A 102 -2.03 -14.04 -13.20
C SER A 102 -1.68 -15.05 -14.30
N GLU A 103 -0.63 -15.84 -14.07
CA GLU A 103 -0.31 -16.98 -14.92
C GLU A 103 -1.28 -18.14 -14.71
N TYR A 104 -1.95 -18.15 -13.56
CA TYR A 104 -2.96 -19.14 -13.23
C TYR A 104 -4.35 -18.64 -13.63
N SER A 105 -5.26 -19.56 -13.93
CA SER A 105 -6.66 -19.18 -14.17
C SER A 105 -7.26 -18.57 -12.92
N LEU A 106 -7.92 -17.43 -13.09
CA LEU A 106 -8.61 -16.74 -12.01
C LEU A 106 -10.10 -17.05 -12.05
N SER A 107 -10.69 -17.28 -10.88
CA SER A 107 -12.13 -17.38 -10.76
C SER A 107 -12.77 -16.01 -10.91
N GLU A 108 -14.08 -15.97 -11.09
CA GLU A 108 -14.82 -14.69 -11.19
C GLU A 108 -14.69 -13.88 -9.90
N GLU A 109 -14.70 -14.54 -8.74
CA GLU A 109 -14.55 -13.89 -7.45
C GLU A 109 -13.15 -13.32 -7.27
N GLU A 110 -12.12 -14.03 -7.77
CA GLU A 110 -10.74 -13.54 -7.73
C GLU A 110 -10.57 -12.31 -8.63
N LYS A 111 -11.16 -12.34 -9.81
CA LYS A 111 -11.15 -11.18 -10.72
C LYS A 111 -11.84 -9.98 -10.09
N LYS A 112 -12.98 -10.20 -9.44
CA LYS A 112 -13.71 -9.13 -8.73
C LYS A 112 -12.89 -8.55 -7.57
N ALA A 113 -12.20 -9.40 -6.82
CA ALA A 113 -11.35 -8.96 -5.71
C ALA A 113 -10.22 -8.07 -6.23
N ILE A 114 -9.57 -8.48 -7.31
CA ILE A 114 -8.50 -7.69 -7.95
C ILE A 114 -9.06 -6.35 -8.43
N GLU A 115 -10.21 -6.35 -9.07
CA GLU A 115 -10.83 -5.13 -9.57
C GLU A 115 -11.22 -4.18 -8.44
N LYS A 116 -11.76 -4.70 -7.34
CA LYS A 116 -12.04 -3.90 -6.15
C LYS A 116 -10.78 -3.30 -5.54
N ALA A 117 -9.68 -4.05 -5.54
CA ALA A 117 -8.41 -3.55 -5.04
C ALA A 117 -7.89 -2.36 -5.87
N LYS A 118 -8.09 -2.39 -7.18
CA LYS A 118 -7.65 -1.33 -8.09
C LYS A 118 -8.48 -0.05 -7.97
N ASN A 119 -9.70 -0.17 -7.54
CA ASN A 119 -10.62 0.96 -7.39
C ASN A 119 -10.60 1.50 -5.95
#